data_8debd94ae4b5d852a43a32eb3a8243f2
#
_entry.id   8debd94ae4b5d852a43a32eb3a8243f2
#
_cell.length_a   1.000
_cell.length_b   1.000
_cell.length_c   1.000
_cell.angle_alpha   90.00
_cell.angle_beta   90.00
_cell.angle_gamma   90.00
#
_symmetry.space_group_name_H-M   'P 1'
#
loop_
_entity.id
_entity.type
_entity.pdbx_description
1 polymer ?
#
loop_
_entity_poly.entity_id
_entity_poly.type
_entity_poly.pdbx_seq_one_letter_code
_entity_poly.pdbx_strand_id
1 'polypeptide(L)'
;MTKELWINLPVKDIKRSKAFFTALGFSFDPRHGDSNEAAGLIIGEKKMMVMLFSEANFRQFTGNEISDTGKGSEILLSFDAESREEVDELARKAEQAGGYVYGKPGESQGWMYGCGFADPDGHRWNVLYMDMSKLPKQ
;
A
#
# COMPACT_ATOMS: atom_id res chain seq x y z
N MET A 1 16.01 1.99 -23.63
CA MET A 1 15.14 0.93 -23.13
C MET A 1 14.64 1.23 -21.74
N THR A 2 13.38 0.89 -21.47
CA THR A 2 12.78 1.12 -20.16
C THR A 2 13.50 0.34 -19.07
N LYS A 3 13.76 0.99 -17.93
CA LYS A 3 14.44 0.35 -16.80
C LYS A 3 13.56 0.23 -15.57
N GLU A 4 12.60 1.13 -15.39
CA GLU A 4 11.82 1.15 -14.17
C GLU A 4 10.35 1.42 -14.43
N LEU A 5 9.53 0.88 -13.59
CA LEU A 5 8.12 1.18 -13.50
C LEU A 5 7.83 1.63 -12.08
N TRP A 6 7.04 2.66 -11.91
CA TRP A 6 6.53 3.02 -10.60
C TRP A 6 5.04 3.29 -10.69
N ILE A 7 4.39 3.30 -9.54
CA ILE A 7 2.95 3.44 -9.44
C ILE A 7 2.64 4.82 -8.87
N ASN A 8 1.62 5.47 -9.39
CA ASN A 8 1.15 6.75 -8.90
C ASN A 8 -0.27 6.58 -8.39
N LEU A 9 -0.56 7.11 -7.21
CA LEU A 9 -1.89 7.05 -6.59
C LEU A 9 -2.33 8.45 -6.16
N PRO A 10 -3.61 8.78 -6.32
CA PRO A 10 -4.15 10.05 -5.82
C PRO A 10 -4.44 9.95 -4.34
N VAL A 11 -4.14 11.01 -3.60
CA VAL A 11 -4.48 11.11 -2.18
C VAL A 11 -5.07 12.50 -1.90
N LYS A 12 -5.97 12.57 -0.92
CA LYS A 12 -6.60 13.82 -0.53
C LYS A 12 -5.70 14.69 0.34
N ASP A 13 -4.85 14.04 1.15
CA ASP A 13 -4.02 14.73 2.12
C ASP A 13 -2.68 14.01 2.23
N ILE A 14 -1.63 14.61 1.66
CA ILE A 14 -0.29 14.02 1.65
C ILE A 14 0.22 13.75 3.07
N LYS A 15 0.02 14.69 3.98
CA LYS A 15 0.50 14.56 5.36
C LYS A 15 -0.17 13.40 6.08
N ARG A 16 -1.47 13.24 5.87
CA ARG A 16 -2.22 12.11 6.44
C ARG A 16 -1.69 10.77 5.91
N SER A 17 -1.46 10.69 4.61
CA SER A 17 -0.93 9.48 3.99
C SER A 17 0.47 9.15 4.50
N LYS A 18 1.34 10.16 4.63
CA LYS A 18 2.68 9.96 5.16
C LYS A 18 2.64 9.45 6.61
N ALA A 19 1.77 10.02 7.43
CA ALA A 19 1.61 9.57 8.82
C ALA A 19 1.14 8.11 8.87
N PHE A 20 0.18 7.76 8.03
CA PHE A 20 -0.34 6.39 7.97
C PHE A 20 0.76 5.38 7.63
N PHE A 21 1.45 5.57 6.51
CA PHE A 21 2.46 4.60 6.07
C PHE A 21 3.70 4.60 6.97
N THR A 22 4.05 5.73 7.56
CA THR A 22 5.13 5.78 8.55
C THR A 22 4.77 4.95 9.79
N ALA A 23 3.51 5.02 10.23
CA ALA A 23 3.03 4.20 11.35
C ALA A 23 3.12 2.70 11.06
N LEU A 24 3.00 2.32 9.78
CA LEU A 24 3.14 0.93 9.37
C LEU A 24 4.61 0.50 9.24
N GLY A 25 5.54 1.43 9.33
CA GLY A 25 6.97 1.14 9.27
C GLY A 25 7.63 1.43 7.94
N PHE A 26 6.91 2.04 6.99
CA PHE A 26 7.48 2.39 5.69
C PHE A 26 8.20 3.74 5.72
N SER A 27 9.07 3.94 4.74
CA SER A 27 9.86 5.17 4.59
C SER A 27 9.42 5.93 3.35
N PHE A 28 9.74 7.21 3.33
CA PHE A 28 9.46 8.08 2.19
C PHE A 28 10.77 8.66 1.65
N ASP A 29 10.79 8.90 0.34
CA ASP A 29 11.92 9.53 -0.34
C ASP A 29 12.05 10.97 0.18
N PRO A 30 13.21 11.37 0.74
CA PRO A 30 13.37 12.70 1.31
C PRO A 30 13.37 13.83 0.28
N ARG A 31 13.49 13.53 -1.01
CA ARG A 31 13.53 14.55 -2.06
C ARG A 31 12.25 15.40 -2.12
N HIS A 32 11.12 14.87 -1.65
CA HIS A 32 9.86 15.62 -1.66
C HIS A 32 9.63 16.44 -0.40
N GLY A 33 10.43 16.22 0.65
CA GLY A 33 10.38 16.99 1.89
C GLY A 33 8.98 17.10 2.46
N ASP A 34 8.54 18.33 2.73
CA ASP A 34 7.22 18.62 3.32
C ASP A 34 6.18 19.02 2.26
N SER A 35 6.38 18.62 1.01
CA SER A 35 5.44 18.94 -0.06
C SER A 35 4.01 18.50 0.29
N ASN A 36 3.03 19.36 -0.01
CA ASN A 36 1.63 19.00 0.12
C ASN A 36 1.06 18.42 -1.17
N GLU A 37 1.90 18.25 -2.20
CA GLU A 37 1.46 17.81 -3.52
C GLU A 37 1.99 16.44 -3.92
N ALA A 38 3.08 16.00 -3.31
CA ALA A 38 3.70 14.73 -3.67
C ALA A 38 4.47 14.12 -2.52
N ALA A 39 4.52 12.79 -2.49
CA ALA A 39 5.38 12.02 -1.58
C ALA A 39 5.76 10.71 -2.28
N GLY A 40 6.97 10.27 -2.07
CA GLY A 40 7.45 9.00 -2.63
C GLY A 40 7.51 7.92 -1.57
N LEU A 41 6.52 7.03 -1.56
CA LEU A 41 6.48 5.90 -0.65
C LEU A 41 7.39 4.79 -1.17
N ILE A 42 8.30 4.32 -0.33
CA ILE A 42 9.28 3.29 -0.70
C ILE A 42 8.81 1.95 -0.13
N ILE A 43 8.64 0.96 -1.00
CA ILE A 43 8.16 -0.37 -0.62
C ILE A 43 9.22 -1.42 -0.92
N GLY A 44 9.60 -2.18 0.12
CA GLY A 44 10.42 -3.38 -0.01
C GLY A 44 11.90 -3.13 -0.18
N GLU A 45 12.65 -4.22 -0.19
CA GLU A 45 14.11 -4.17 -0.34
C GLU A 45 14.55 -3.61 -1.68
N LYS A 46 13.77 -3.88 -2.72
CA LYS A 46 14.06 -3.36 -4.07
C LYS A 46 13.66 -1.90 -4.23
N LYS A 47 13.14 -1.29 -3.17
CA LYS A 47 12.76 0.12 -3.13
C LYS A 47 11.80 0.52 -4.25
N MET A 48 10.76 -0.30 -4.45
CA MET A 48 9.71 0.04 -5.39
C MET A 48 9.06 1.35 -4.96
N MET A 49 8.94 2.29 -5.89
CA MET A 49 8.38 3.60 -5.60
C MET A 49 6.88 3.62 -5.89
N VAL A 50 6.12 4.05 -4.89
CA VAL A 50 4.71 4.39 -5.06
C VAL A 50 4.59 5.88 -4.80
N MET A 51 4.35 6.65 -5.86
CA MET A 51 4.20 8.09 -5.73
C MET A 51 2.78 8.42 -5.32
N LEU A 52 2.66 9.22 -4.28
CA LEU A 52 1.37 9.74 -3.84
C LEU A 52 1.29 11.20 -4.30
N PHE A 53 0.25 11.50 -5.05
CA PHE A 53 0.03 12.85 -5.56
C PHE A 53 -1.29 13.42 -5.05
N SER A 54 -1.34 14.73 -4.86
CA SER A 54 -2.61 15.39 -4.60
C SER A 54 -3.58 15.08 -5.74
N GLU A 55 -4.87 15.04 -5.43
CA GLU A 55 -5.88 14.73 -6.44
C GLU A 55 -5.84 15.68 -7.63
N ALA A 56 -5.56 16.96 -7.38
CA ALA A 56 -5.45 17.94 -8.47
C ALA A 56 -4.32 17.61 -9.43
N ASN A 57 -3.15 17.26 -8.90
CA ASN A 57 -2.00 16.88 -9.73
C ASN A 57 -2.26 15.56 -10.46
N PHE A 58 -2.88 14.61 -9.78
CA PHE A 58 -3.18 13.32 -10.39
C PHE A 58 -4.12 13.48 -11.59
N ARG A 59 -5.16 14.31 -11.45
CA ARG A 59 -6.07 14.59 -12.57
C ARG A 59 -5.34 15.19 -13.76
N GLN A 60 -4.38 16.08 -13.50
CA GLN A 60 -3.57 16.66 -14.58
C GLN A 60 -2.75 15.59 -15.31
N PHE A 61 -2.13 14.69 -14.56
CA PHE A 61 -1.29 13.65 -15.17
C PHE A 61 -2.09 12.65 -15.99
N THR A 62 -3.28 12.29 -15.52
CA THR A 62 -4.10 11.29 -16.20
C THR A 62 -5.00 11.89 -17.29
N GLY A 63 -5.31 13.19 -17.18
CA GLY A 63 -6.32 13.82 -18.05
C GLY A 63 -7.72 13.28 -17.80
N ASN A 64 -7.99 12.80 -16.59
CA ASN A 64 -9.19 12.04 -16.27
C ASN A 64 -9.61 12.32 -14.82
N GLU A 65 -10.82 11.89 -14.48
CA GLU A 65 -11.34 12.04 -13.12
C GLU A 65 -10.75 11.00 -12.15
N ILE A 66 -10.80 11.34 -10.87
CA ILE A 66 -10.37 10.43 -9.79
C ILE A 66 -11.46 9.37 -9.61
N SER A 67 -11.05 8.09 -9.58
CA SER A 67 -11.96 6.99 -9.28
C SER A 67 -12.43 7.04 -7.83
N ASP A 68 -13.69 6.71 -7.60
CA ASP A 68 -14.23 6.60 -6.25
C ASP A 68 -13.87 5.24 -5.66
N THR A 69 -12.90 5.23 -4.76
CA THR A 69 -12.41 4.00 -4.11
C THR A 69 -13.48 3.34 -3.23
N GLY A 70 -14.50 4.08 -2.83
CA GLY A 70 -15.64 3.53 -2.09
C GLY A 70 -16.57 2.70 -2.95
N LYS A 71 -16.51 2.85 -4.27
CA LYS A 71 -17.38 2.12 -5.20
C LYS A 71 -16.72 0.90 -5.83
N GLY A 72 -15.39 0.83 -5.82
CA GLY A 72 -14.69 -0.30 -6.40
C GLY A 72 -13.20 -0.10 -6.43
N SER A 73 -12.49 -1.15 -6.79
CA SER A 73 -11.04 -1.14 -6.89
C SER A 73 -10.61 -1.60 -8.27
N GLU A 74 -9.73 -0.84 -8.92
CA GLU A 74 -9.12 -1.27 -10.16
C GLU A 74 -7.78 -1.97 -9.87
N ILE A 75 -7.08 -1.52 -8.83
CA ILE A 75 -5.75 -2.03 -8.49
C ILE A 75 -5.74 -2.55 -7.06
N LEU A 76 -5.03 -3.64 -6.86
CA LEU A 76 -4.72 -4.17 -5.54
C LEU A 76 -3.19 -4.21 -5.45
N LEU A 77 -2.65 -3.54 -4.44
CA LEU A 77 -1.20 -3.49 -4.23
C LEU A 77 -0.84 -4.51 -3.16
N SER A 78 0.07 -5.40 -3.50
CA SER A 78 0.47 -6.46 -2.57
C SER A 78 1.92 -6.30 -2.18
N PHE A 79 2.23 -6.50 -0.91
CA PHE A 79 3.60 -6.64 -0.45
C PHE A 79 3.69 -7.81 0.52
N ASP A 80 4.91 -8.32 0.70
CA ASP A 80 5.13 -9.49 1.53
C ASP A 80 5.42 -9.10 2.98
N ALA A 81 5.28 -10.09 3.84
CA ALA A 81 5.73 -10.06 5.23
C ALA A 81 6.60 -11.28 5.47
N GLU A 82 7.46 -11.19 6.49
CA GLU A 82 8.42 -12.25 6.79
C GLU A 82 7.86 -13.31 7.74
N SER A 83 6.71 -13.04 8.36
CA SER A 83 6.11 -13.96 9.32
C SER A 83 4.61 -13.70 9.46
N ARG A 84 3.90 -14.66 10.06
CA ARG A 84 2.49 -14.50 10.42
C ARG A 84 2.31 -13.35 11.41
N GLU A 85 3.22 -13.26 12.38
CA GLU A 85 3.20 -12.22 13.40
C GLU A 85 3.32 -10.84 12.79
N GLU A 86 4.13 -10.69 11.75
CA GLU A 86 4.26 -9.41 11.04
C GLU A 86 2.96 -9.05 10.32
N VAL A 87 2.28 -10.01 9.72
CA VAL A 87 0.96 -9.76 9.10
C VAL A 87 -0.03 -9.25 10.14
N ASP A 88 -0.10 -9.93 11.30
CA ASP A 88 -1.00 -9.52 12.39
C ASP A 88 -0.69 -8.11 12.86
N GLU A 89 0.59 -7.80 13.02
CA GLU A 89 1.06 -6.49 13.48
C GLU A 89 0.72 -5.39 12.49
N LEU A 90 0.92 -5.66 11.20
CA LEU A 90 0.59 -4.69 10.15
C LEU A 90 -0.91 -4.40 10.09
N ALA A 91 -1.75 -5.43 10.24
CA ALA A 91 -3.20 -5.24 10.30
C ALA A 91 -3.58 -4.36 11.49
N ARG A 92 -2.98 -4.62 12.66
CA ARG A 92 -3.25 -3.85 13.88
C ARG A 92 -2.83 -2.39 13.70
N LYS A 93 -1.65 -2.17 13.15
CA LYS A 93 -1.11 -0.82 12.92
C LYS A 93 -1.96 -0.05 11.90
N ALA A 94 -2.40 -0.73 10.84
CA ALA A 94 -3.24 -0.11 9.83
C ALA A 94 -4.55 0.39 10.43
N GLU A 95 -5.19 -0.43 11.26
CA GLU A 95 -6.42 -0.04 11.92
C GLU A 95 -6.20 1.14 12.87
N GLN A 96 -5.14 1.08 13.69
CA GLN A 96 -4.82 2.15 14.64
C GLN A 96 -4.46 3.47 13.94
N ALA A 97 -3.86 3.40 12.76
CA ALA A 97 -3.41 4.58 12.03
C ALA A 97 -4.50 5.20 11.15
N GLY A 98 -5.72 4.67 11.18
CA GLY A 98 -6.86 5.24 10.46
C GLY A 98 -7.21 4.55 9.15
N GLY A 99 -6.61 3.40 8.88
CA GLY A 99 -7.01 2.56 7.75
C GLY A 99 -8.17 1.65 8.12
N TYR A 100 -8.63 0.89 7.13
CA TYR A 100 -9.73 -0.05 7.31
C TYR A 100 -9.27 -1.46 6.94
N VAL A 101 -9.31 -2.38 7.90
CA VAL A 101 -8.95 -3.78 7.66
C VAL A 101 -10.19 -4.48 7.09
N TYR A 102 -10.26 -4.60 5.78
CA TYR A 102 -11.39 -5.26 5.11
C TYR A 102 -11.22 -6.78 5.08
N GLY A 103 -9.99 -7.28 5.24
CA GLY A 103 -9.71 -8.70 5.31
C GLY A 103 -8.83 -9.00 6.52
N LYS A 104 -9.41 -9.62 7.55
CA LYS A 104 -8.67 -9.96 8.77
C LYS A 104 -7.55 -10.96 8.47
N PRO A 105 -6.46 -10.93 9.27
CA PRO A 105 -5.39 -11.93 9.11
C PRO A 105 -5.94 -13.35 9.13
N GLY A 106 -5.49 -14.17 8.19
CA GLY A 106 -5.94 -15.55 8.10
C GLY A 106 -5.15 -16.35 7.09
N GLU A 107 -5.26 -17.65 7.20
CA GLU A 107 -4.62 -18.61 6.30
C GLU A 107 -5.41 -18.78 5.01
N SER A 108 -4.68 -18.99 3.92
CA SER A 108 -5.25 -19.29 2.62
C SER A 108 -4.41 -20.38 1.94
N GLN A 109 -5.07 -21.38 1.41
CA GLN A 109 -4.46 -22.48 0.65
C GLN A 109 -3.37 -23.25 1.39
N GLY A 110 -3.30 -23.12 2.71
CA GLY A 110 -2.35 -23.84 3.56
C GLY A 110 -0.94 -23.30 3.56
N TRP A 111 -0.56 -22.44 2.63
CA TRP A 111 0.81 -21.92 2.52
C TRP A 111 0.90 -20.39 2.56
N MET A 112 -0.22 -19.72 2.52
CA MET A 112 -0.29 -18.26 2.61
C MET A 112 -0.99 -17.82 3.89
N TYR A 113 -0.51 -16.73 4.46
CA TYR A 113 -1.16 -16.07 5.59
C TYR A 113 -1.15 -14.58 5.30
N GLY A 114 -2.31 -13.96 5.30
CA GLY A 114 -2.35 -12.56 4.88
C GLY A 114 -3.50 -11.79 5.46
N CYS A 115 -3.50 -10.51 5.15
CA CYS A 115 -4.59 -9.60 5.50
C CYS A 115 -4.75 -8.57 4.38
N GLY A 116 -5.85 -7.84 4.42
CA GLY A 116 -6.09 -6.74 3.51
C GLY A 116 -6.53 -5.51 4.25
N PHE A 117 -6.00 -4.36 3.86
CA PHE A 117 -6.43 -3.10 4.44
C PHE A 117 -6.59 -2.04 3.36
N ALA A 118 -7.46 -1.08 3.62
CA ALA A 118 -7.58 0.12 2.82
C ALA A 118 -6.86 1.26 3.55
N ASP A 119 -6.09 2.06 2.82
CA ASP A 119 -5.44 3.22 3.38
C ASP A 119 -6.48 4.36 3.58
N PRO A 120 -6.11 5.52 4.13
CA PRO A 120 -7.07 6.60 4.38
C PRO A 120 -7.82 7.10 3.14
N ASP A 121 -7.28 6.87 1.96
CA ASP A 121 -7.94 7.25 0.70
C ASP A 121 -8.72 6.10 0.06
N GLY A 122 -8.75 4.94 0.70
CA GLY A 122 -9.49 3.79 0.22
C GLY A 122 -8.75 2.91 -0.78
N HIS A 123 -7.48 3.21 -1.05
CA HIS A 123 -6.67 2.30 -1.88
C HIS A 123 -6.43 1.01 -1.12
N ARG A 124 -6.56 -0.11 -1.81
CA ARG A 124 -6.49 -1.41 -1.16
C ARG A 124 -5.14 -2.07 -1.30
N TRP A 125 -4.68 -2.60 -0.18
CA TRP A 125 -3.38 -3.24 -0.01
C TRP A 125 -3.57 -4.64 0.54
N ASN A 126 -2.75 -5.56 0.08
CA ASN A 126 -2.76 -6.96 0.49
C ASN A 126 -1.39 -7.29 1.05
N VAL A 127 -1.36 -7.87 2.25
CA VAL A 127 -0.10 -8.25 2.92
C VAL A 127 -0.06 -9.77 2.98
N LEU A 128 1.02 -10.37 2.48
CA LEU A 128 1.12 -11.82 2.39
C LEU A 128 2.42 -12.34 2.97
N TYR A 129 2.30 -13.25 3.91
CA TYR A 129 3.38 -14.14 4.28
C TYR A 129 3.19 -15.46 3.55
N MET A 130 4.20 -15.88 2.80
CA MET A 130 4.15 -17.10 2.02
C MET A 130 5.15 -18.11 2.58
N ASP A 131 4.63 -19.22 3.09
CA ASP A 131 5.46 -20.33 3.55
C ASP A 131 5.77 -21.24 2.37
N MET A 132 6.90 -21.00 1.72
CA MET A 132 7.28 -21.69 0.51
C MET A 132 7.55 -23.18 0.74
N SER A 133 7.80 -23.59 1.99
CA SER A 133 7.98 -25.01 2.32
C SER A 133 6.68 -25.80 2.22
N LYS A 134 5.55 -25.12 2.28
CA LYS A 134 4.20 -25.72 2.20
C LYS A 134 3.54 -25.51 0.85
N LEU A 135 4.28 -24.98 -0.12
CA LEU A 135 3.75 -24.74 -1.45
C LEU A 135 3.37 -26.10 -2.09
N PRO A 136 2.16 -26.22 -2.68
CA PRO A 136 1.77 -27.46 -3.32
C PRO A 136 2.72 -27.86 -4.43
N LYS A 137 3.12 -29.14 -4.46
CA LYS A 137 3.95 -29.67 -5.53
C LYS A 137 3.08 -29.98 -6.74
N GLN A 138 3.58 -29.66 -7.90
CA GLN A 138 2.94 -29.99 -9.17
C GLN A 138 3.45 -31.31 -9.71
#